data_438ad336e892848366e97884fd4e475e
#
_entry.id   438ad336e892848366e97884fd4e475e
#
_cell.length_a   1.000
_cell.length_b   1.000
_cell.length_c   1.000
_cell.angle_alpha   90.00
_cell.angle_beta   90.00
_cell.angle_gamma   90.00
#
_symmetry.space_group_name_H-M   'P 1'
#
loop_
_entity.id
_entity.type
_entity.pdbx_description
1 polymer ?
#
loop_
_entity_poly.entity_id
_entity_poly.type
_entity_poly.pdbx_seq_one_letter_code
_entity_poly.pdbx_strand_id
1 'polypeptide(L)'
;TIPKARGFSRSDSLENIKDNISKIASKGVKEIILTGVNIGDYGKGEYGNKKHKSTFFDLIKELDKSMGIERLRISSVEPNLLKNEIIDFISQSNLFVPHFHIPLQSGSNKILGLMKRRYQKELYQQKIEYINRKIDNVCIGVDVIVGFPGETEEDFQETYHFLKSLEISYLHVFTYSERDDTEAALMSNIVPKNIRNQRSRMLRSLSEKKSRAFYNSQLNSKRIVLFESVSSNQIFLG
;
A
#
# COMPACT_ATOMS: atom_id res chain seq x y z
N THR A 1 -8.44 -10.70 13.60
CA THR A 1 -8.92 -11.78 12.69
C THR A 1 -7.76 -12.44 11.94
N ILE A 2 -6.84 -11.67 11.32
CA ILE A 2 -5.71 -12.20 10.53
C ILE A 2 -4.84 -13.20 11.32
N PRO A 3 -4.40 -12.92 12.57
CA PRO A 3 -3.63 -13.90 13.34
C PRO A 3 -4.38 -15.18 13.62
N LYS A 4 -5.73 -15.13 13.82
CA LYS A 4 -6.56 -16.31 14.01
C LYS A 4 -6.63 -17.17 12.73
N ALA A 5 -6.63 -16.55 11.56
CA ALA A 5 -6.75 -17.24 10.27
C ALA A 5 -5.40 -17.72 9.72
N ARG A 6 -4.32 -16.94 9.91
CA ARG A 6 -3.02 -17.17 9.28
C ARG A 6 -1.89 -17.53 10.27
N GLY A 7 -2.16 -17.48 11.57
CA GLY A 7 -1.18 -17.75 12.62
C GLY A 7 -0.14 -16.63 12.76
N PHE A 8 1.08 -17.01 13.14
CA PHE A 8 2.18 -16.07 13.33
C PHE A 8 2.73 -15.55 11.99
N SER A 9 3.34 -14.37 12.05
CA SER A 9 4.07 -13.82 10.90
C SER A 9 5.23 -14.74 10.53
N ARG A 10 5.34 -15.04 9.25
CA ARG A 10 6.41 -15.88 8.68
C ARG A 10 6.80 -15.31 7.32
N SER A 11 8.07 -15.45 7.00
CA SER A 11 8.64 -15.03 5.73
C SER A 11 9.35 -16.21 5.07
N ASP A 12 9.30 -16.29 3.77
CA ASP A 12 10.12 -17.23 3.02
C ASP A 12 11.60 -16.79 3.04
N SER A 13 12.50 -17.71 2.82
CA SER A 13 13.93 -17.40 2.79
C SER A 13 14.28 -16.57 1.56
N LEU A 14 15.32 -15.76 1.67
CA LEU A 14 15.84 -14.98 0.55
C LEU A 14 16.20 -15.86 -0.65
N GLU A 15 16.79 -17.02 -0.40
CA GLU A 15 17.18 -17.99 -1.43
C GLU A 15 15.96 -18.54 -2.15
N ASN A 16 14.95 -19.00 -1.44
CA ASN A 16 13.71 -19.51 -2.04
C ASN A 16 12.99 -18.44 -2.87
N ILE A 17 12.96 -17.19 -2.40
CA ILE A 17 12.36 -16.09 -3.16
C ILE A 17 13.12 -15.83 -4.44
N LYS A 18 14.47 -15.82 -4.41
CA LYS A 18 15.32 -15.66 -5.61
C LYS A 18 15.10 -16.80 -6.60
N ASP A 19 15.08 -18.03 -6.14
CA ASP A 19 14.83 -19.21 -6.97
C ASP A 19 13.44 -19.15 -7.62
N ASN A 20 12.43 -18.74 -6.87
CA ASN A 20 11.07 -18.57 -7.40
C ASN A 20 11.03 -17.47 -8.46
N ILE A 21 11.69 -16.33 -8.25
CA ILE A 21 11.78 -15.26 -9.24
C ILE A 21 12.50 -15.76 -10.50
N SER A 22 13.60 -16.48 -10.37
CA SER A 22 14.33 -17.04 -11.51
C SER A 22 13.47 -18.03 -12.33
N LYS A 23 12.71 -18.90 -11.64
CA LYS A 23 11.76 -19.82 -12.28
C LYS A 23 10.61 -19.10 -12.99
N ILE A 24 10.13 -17.99 -12.43
CA ILE A 24 9.07 -17.15 -13.02
C ILE A 24 9.63 -16.40 -14.24
N ALA A 25 10.82 -15.82 -14.11
CA ALA A 25 11.51 -15.12 -15.18
C ALA A 25 11.77 -16.04 -16.40
N SER A 26 12.19 -17.30 -16.19
CA SER A 26 12.41 -18.27 -17.25
C SER A 26 11.15 -18.62 -18.06
N LYS A 27 9.96 -18.32 -17.53
CA LYS A 27 8.67 -18.45 -18.23
C LYS A 27 8.29 -17.21 -19.03
N GLY A 28 9.15 -16.20 -19.11
CA GLY A 28 8.91 -14.96 -19.85
C GLY A 28 8.06 -13.92 -19.12
N VAL A 29 7.80 -14.09 -17.83
CA VAL A 29 7.08 -13.10 -17.01
C VAL A 29 7.95 -11.85 -16.87
N LYS A 30 7.36 -10.68 -17.10
CA LYS A 30 8.05 -9.38 -17.14
C LYS A 30 7.92 -8.58 -15.84
N GLU A 31 6.80 -8.67 -15.16
CA GLU A 31 6.54 -7.97 -13.89
C GLU A 31 6.23 -8.95 -12.77
N ILE A 32 6.81 -8.72 -11.60
CA ILE A 32 6.52 -9.45 -10.38
C ILE A 32 6.06 -8.46 -9.30
N ILE A 33 4.96 -8.78 -8.63
CA ILE A 33 4.47 -8.02 -7.49
C ILE A 33 4.83 -8.76 -6.21
N LEU A 34 5.66 -8.12 -5.38
CA LEU A 34 6.00 -8.63 -4.06
C LEU A 34 4.81 -8.41 -3.12
N THR A 35 4.25 -9.48 -2.57
CA THR A 35 3.06 -9.42 -1.73
C THR A 35 3.30 -10.06 -0.36
N GLY A 36 2.51 -9.63 0.63
CA GLY A 36 2.49 -10.20 1.97
C GLY A 36 1.39 -9.57 2.80
N VAL A 37 1.07 -10.18 3.94
CA VAL A 37 0.12 -9.56 4.91
C VAL A 37 0.68 -8.24 5.45
N ASN A 38 1.99 -8.20 5.66
CA ASN A 38 2.75 -7.00 6.02
C ASN A 38 4.17 -7.18 5.50
N ILE A 39 4.41 -6.77 4.25
CA ILE A 39 5.68 -7.02 3.57
C ILE A 39 6.85 -6.29 4.24
N GLY A 40 6.62 -5.12 4.85
CA GLY A 40 7.65 -4.36 5.56
C GLY A 40 8.18 -5.08 6.82
N ASP A 41 7.47 -6.11 7.28
CA ASP A 41 7.86 -6.94 8.43
C ASP A 41 8.65 -8.21 8.01
N TYR A 42 9.12 -8.26 6.76
CA TYR A 42 9.96 -9.35 6.26
C TYR A 42 11.18 -9.57 7.16
N GLY A 43 11.55 -10.83 7.33
CA GLY A 43 12.67 -11.25 8.17
C GLY A 43 12.24 -11.99 9.44
N LYS A 44 10.94 -12.17 9.67
CA LYS A 44 10.46 -13.13 10.65
C LYS A 44 10.54 -14.54 10.06
N GLY A 45 11.07 -15.47 10.83
CA GLY A 45 11.34 -16.83 10.39
C GLY A 45 10.10 -17.63 10.01
N GLU A 46 10.30 -18.80 9.43
CA GLU A 46 9.23 -19.69 8.96
C GLU A 46 8.16 -19.98 10.01
N TYR A 47 8.53 -20.05 11.26
CA TYR A 47 7.65 -20.41 12.38
C TYR A 47 7.29 -19.22 13.28
N GLY A 48 7.43 -17.99 12.77
CA GLY A 48 7.02 -16.79 13.50
C GLY A 48 7.93 -16.34 14.64
N ASN A 49 8.72 -17.23 15.22
CA ASN A 49 9.54 -16.99 16.40
C ASN A 49 11.03 -16.82 16.08
N LYS A 50 11.47 -17.18 14.89
CA LYS A 50 12.86 -17.06 14.46
C LYS A 50 12.97 -15.89 13.48
N LYS A 51 13.85 -14.95 13.78
CA LYS A 51 14.19 -13.87 12.85
C LYS A 51 15.17 -14.38 11.81
N HIS A 52 14.91 -14.07 10.53
CA HIS A 52 15.94 -14.18 9.50
C HIS A 52 17.06 -13.18 9.78
N LYS A 53 18.25 -13.45 9.28
CA LYS A 53 19.33 -12.46 9.26
C LYS A 53 19.03 -11.30 8.31
N SER A 54 18.26 -11.56 7.25
CA SER A 54 17.91 -10.58 6.21
C SER A 54 16.67 -9.77 6.58
N THR A 55 16.72 -8.47 6.36
CA THR A 55 15.62 -7.52 6.49
C THR A 55 14.86 -7.35 5.16
N PHE A 56 13.74 -6.63 5.17
CA PHE A 56 13.04 -6.25 3.94
C PHE A 56 13.96 -5.41 3.02
N PHE A 57 14.81 -4.56 3.59
CA PHE A 57 15.78 -3.79 2.82
C PHE A 57 16.82 -4.69 2.14
N ASP A 58 17.30 -5.74 2.83
CA ASP A 58 18.23 -6.69 2.22
C ASP A 58 17.56 -7.50 1.10
N LEU A 59 16.29 -7.88 1.30
CA LEU A 59 15.51 -8.54 0.26
C LEU A 59 15.43 -7.69 -1.01
N ILE A 60 15.00 -6.42 -0.93
CA ILE A 60 14.85 -5.58 -2.12
C ILE A 60 16.19 -5.33 -2.83
N LYS A 61 17.30 -5.16 -2.09
CA LYS A 61 18.64 -5.03 -2.68
C LYS A 61 19.06 -6.28 -3.47
N GLU A 62 18.74 -7.46 -2.98
CA GLU A 62 19.06 -8.69 -3.68
C GLU A 62 18.15 -8.92 -4.88
N LEU A 63 16.87 -8.57 -4.78
CA LEU A 63 15.92 -8.71 -5.88
C LEU A 63 16.17 -7.72 -7.01
N ASP A 64 16.73 -6.56 -6.72
CA ASP A 64 17.13 -5.57 -7.76
C ASP A 64 18.22 -6.09 -8.70
N LYS A 65 18.92 -7.16 -8.31
CA LYS A 65 19.93 -7.86 -9.14
C LYS A 65 19.31 -8.97 -9.99
N SER A 66 17.99 -9.17 -9.95
CA SER A 66 17.32 -10.27 -10.65
C SER A 66 17.38 -10.08 -12.15
N MET A 67 17.78 -11.13 -12.86
CA MET A 67 17.84 -11.14 -14.32
C MET A 67 16.56 -11.71 -14.93
N GLY A 68 16.18 -11.21 -16.11
CA GLY A 68 15.04 -11.71 -16.88
C GLY A 68 13.68 -11.13 -16.44
N ILE A 69 13.64 -10.34 -15.35
CA ILE A 69 12.50 -9.54 -14.94
C ILE A 69 12.75 -8.09 -15.35
N GLU A 70 11.72 -7.42 -15.85
CA GLU A 70 11.82 -6.02 -16.27
C GLU A 70 11.25 -5.06 -15.22
N ARG A 71 10.34 -5.55 -14.33
CA ARG A 71 9.66 -4.71 -13.33
C ARG A 71 9.42 -5.47 -12.03
N LEU A 72 9.67 -4.80 -10.92
CA LEU A 72 9.26 -5.23 -9.58
C LEU A 72 8.36 -4.18 -8.96
N ARG A 73 7.26 -4.62 -8.39
CA ARG A 73 6.33 -3.77 -7.64
C ARG A 73 6.22 -4.24 -6.20
N ILE A 74 6.21 -3.30 -5.29
CA ILE A 74 5.93 -3.57 -3.87
C ILE A 74 4.43 -3.37 -3.65
N SER A 75 3.78 -4.35 -3.03
CA SER A 75 2.39 -4.21 -2.59
C SER A 75 2.29 -3.32 -1.34
N SER A 76 1.23 -3.48 -0.54
CA SER A 76 1.00 -2.64 0.65
C SER A 76 2.12 -2.75 1.68
N VAL A 77 2.65 -1.60 2.12
CA VAL A 77 3.62 -1.49 3.20
C VAL A 77 3.16 -0.46 4.23
N GLU A 78 3.16 -0.83 5.51
CA GLU A 78 2.78 0.11 6.57
C GLU A 78 3.76 1.29 6.68
N PRO A 79 3.30 2.52 6.94
CA PRO A 79 4.14 3.73 6.90
C PRO A 79 5.30 3.70 7.92
N ASN A 80 5.10 3.06 9.09
CA ASN A 80 6.13 2.89 10.11
C ASN A 80 7.21 1.86 9.74
N LEU A 81 6.95 0.99 8.77
CA LEU A 81 7.90 -0.01 8.27
C LEU A 81 8.58 0.43 6.97
N LEU A 82 8.03 1.42 6.28
CA LEU A 82 8.64 2.01 5.09
C LEU A 82 9.74 3.00 5.51
N LYS A 83 10.95 2.48 5.73
CA LYS A 83 12.10 3.29 6.10
C LYS A 83 12.59 4.15 4.93
N ASN A 84 13.21 5.30 5.22
CA ASN A 84 13.73 6.19 4.18
C ASN A 84 14.79 5.53 3.29
N GLU A 85 15.64 4.65 3.86
CA GLU A 85 16.61 3.87 3.10
C GLU A 85 16.01 3.01 1.99
N ILE A 86 14.75 2.51 2.20
CA ILE A 86 14.00 1.76 1.19
C ILE A 86 13.58 2.69 0.06
N ILE A 87 13.06 3.87 0.40
CA ILE A 87 12.62 4.88 -0.57
C ILE A 87 13.81 5.38 -1.40
N ASP A 88 14.93 5.70 -0.73
CA ASP A 88 16.16 6.13 -1.39
C ASP A 88 16.70 5.07 -2.36
N PHE A 89 16.66 3.80 -1.96
CA PHE A 89 17.08 2.69 -2.83
C PHE A 89 16.17 2.55 -4.06
N ILE A 90 14.84 2.55 -3.84
CA ILE A 90 13.85 2.44 -4.93
C ILE A 90 13.97 3.62 -5.90
N SER A 91 14.28 4.82 -5.41
CA SER A 91 14.45 6.00 -6.26
C SER A 91 15.62 5.89 -7.26
N GLN A 92 16.56 5.00 -7.00
CA GLN A 92 17.74 4.75 -7.84
C GLN A 92 17.66 3.44 -8.64
N SER A 93 16.68 2.61 -8.35
CA SER A 93 16.47 1.34 -9.01
C SER A 93 15.91 1.51 -10.42
N ASN A 94 16.40 0.70 -11.37
CA ASN A 94 15.81 0.59 -12.71
C ASN A 94 14.73 -0.50 -12.78
N LEU A 95 14.63 -1.34 -11.77
CA LEU A 95 13.74 -2.51 -11.73
C LEU A 95 12.47 -2.25 -10.92
N PHE A 96 12.59 -1.55 -9.78
CA PHE A 96 11.44 -1.19 -8.97
C PHE A 96 10.65 -0.06 -9.62
N VAL A 97 9.35 -0.29 -9.85
CA VAL A 97 8.47 0.73 -10.43
C VAL A 97 8.20 1.86 -9.41
N PRO A 98 8.03 3.12 -9.88
CA PRO A 98 7.72 4.26 -9.03
C PRO A 98 6.26 4.22 -8.52
N HIS A 99 5.94 3.19 -7.77
CA HIS A 99 4.61 2.95 -7.22
C HIS A 99 4.71 2.51 -5.76
N PHE A 100 3.94 3.14 -4.90
CA PHE A 100 3.78 2.74 -3.50
C PHE A 100 2.30 2.59 -3.17
N HIS A 101 1.99 1.57 -2.39
CA HIS A 101 0.69 1.43 -1.76
C HIS A 101 0.89 1.47 -0.24
N ILE A 102 0.42 2.55 0.39
CA ILE A 102 0.68 2.83 1.81
C ILE A 102 -0.66 3.01 2.52
N PRO A 103 -1.14 2.00 3.27
CA PRO A 103 -2.40 2.10 4.00
C PRO A 103 -2.35 3.19 5.08
N LEU A 104 -3.24 4.19 5.00
CA LEU A 104 -3.42 5.22 6.03
C LEU A 104 -4.42 4.77 7.09
N GLN A 105 -5.51 4.19 6.65
CA GLN A 105 -6.68 3.75 7.40
C GLN A 105 -7.58 4.90 7.88
N SER A 106 -7.05 5.96 8.53
CA SER A 106 -7.76 7.18 8.93
C SER A 106 -6.81 8.37 9.00
N GLY A 107 -7.30 9.57 8.73
CA GLY A 107 -6.56 10.83 8.92
C GLY A 107 -6.77 11.44 10.31
N SER A 108 -7.52 10.79 11.20
CA SER A 108 -7.67 11.20 12.61
C SER A 108 -6.79 10.34 13.52
N ASN A 109 -5.90 10.97 14.29
CA ASN A 109 -5.03 10.27 15.24
C ASN A 109 -5.82 9.53 16.32
N LYS A 110 -7.00 10.06 16.70
CA LYS A 110 -7.93 9.39 17.62
C LYS A 110 -8.40 8.06 17.04
N ILE A 111 -8.83 8.05 15.78
CA ILE A 111 -9.31 6.83 15.11
C ILE A 111 -8.16 5.85 14.84
N LEU A 112 -6.99 6.33 14.45
CA LEU A 112 -5.78 5.49 14.33
C LEU A 112 -5.44 4.80 15.63
N GLY A 113 -5.56 5.50 16.77
CA GLY A 113 -5.37 4.94 18.09
C GLY A 113 -6.41 3.85 18.43
N LEU A 114 -7.70 4.09 18.14
CA LEU A 114 -8.77 3.10 18.30
C LEU A 114 -8.56 1.86 17.41
N MET A 115 -8.02 2.04 16.21
CA MET A 115 -7.62 0.95 15.30
C MET A 115 -6.31 0.27 15.72
N LYS A 116 -5.68 0.70 16.82
CA LYS A 116 -4.39 0.19 17.32
C LYS A 116 -3.26 0.29 16.26
N ARG A 117 -3.26 1.36 15.46
CA ARG A 117 -2.19 1.61 14.50
C ARG A 117 -0.94 2.10 15.24
N ARG A 118 0.23 1.72 14.72
CA ARG A 118 1.56 2.02 15.30
C ARG A 118 2.18 3.28 14.71
N TYR A 119 1.35 4.16 14.14
CA TYR A 119 1.76 5.42 13.53
C TYR A 119 0.65 6.45 13.70
N GLN A 120 1.03 7.71 13.54
CA GLN A 120 0.15 8.86 13.49
C GLN A 120 0.15 9.48 12.11
N LYS A 121 -0.82 10.31 11.78
CA LYS A 121 -0.97 10.95 10.46
C LYS A 121 0.24 11.81 10.09
N GLU A 122 0.93 12.39 11.07
CA GLU A 122 2.12 13.22 10.87
C GLU A 122 3.28 12.39 10.29
N LEU A 123 3.52 11.17 10.80
CA LEU A 123 4.49 10.26 10.22
C LEU A 123 4.09 9.88 8.79
N TYR A 124 2.80 9.66 8.56
CA TYR A 124 2.28 9.34 7.24
C TYR A 124 2.55 10.48 6.25
N GLN A 125 2.21 11.71 6.63
CA GLN A 125 2.46 12.91 5.82
C GLN A 125 3.95 13.04 5.47
N GLN A 126 4.84 12.93 6.46
CA GLN A 126 6.29 12.98 6.24
C GLN A 126 6.76 11.92 5.23
N LYS A 127 6.17 10.71 5.24
CA LYS A 127 6.50 9.67 4.27
C LYS A 127 6.06 10.02 2.86
N ILE A 128 4.83 10.51 2.70
CA ILE A 128 4.30 10.94 1.40
C ILE A 128 5.17 12.07 0.82
N GLU A 129 5.46 13.10 1.62
CA GLU A 129 6.33 14.22 1.22
C GLU A 129 7.74 13.75 0.85
N TYR A 130 8.29 12.80 1.62
CA TYR A 130 9.63 12.25 1.34
C TYR A 130 9.65 11.49 0.01
N ILE A 131 8.64 10.65 -0.25
CA ILE A 131 8.52 9.90 -1.51
C ILE A 131 8.42 10.84 -2.70
N ASN A 132 7.49 11.82 -2.66
CA ASN A 132 7.28 12.77 -3.75
C ASN A 132 8.53 13.62 -4.04
N ARG A 133 9.32 13.95 -3.01
CA ARG A 133 10.59 14.67 -3.19
C ARG A 133 11.69 13.82 -3.83
N LYS A 134 11.67 12.49 -3.64
CA LYS A 134 12.73 11.57 -4.08
C LYS A 134 12.46 10.90 -5.41
N ILE A 135 11.19 10.75 -5.77
CA ILE A 135 10.79 9.95 -6.94
C ILE A 135 9.81 10.74 -7.79
N ASP A 136 10.28 11.14 -8.95
CA ASP A 136 9.43 11.85 -9.91
C ASP A 136 8.32 10.96 -10.45
N ASN A 137 7.14 11.54 -10.62
CA ASN A 137 5.98 10.86 -11.21
C ASN A 137 5.56 9.57 -10.46
N VAL A 138 5.82 9.52 -9.17
CA VAL A 138 5.44 8.37 -8.34
C VAL A 138 3.92 8.26 -8.24
N CYS A 139 3.42 7.03 -8.34
CA CYS A 139 2.01 6.70 -8.10
C CYS A 139 1.83 6.22 -6.66
N ILE A 140 1.07 6.94 -5.85
CA ILE A 140 0.83 6.58 -4.44
C ILE A 140 -0.63 6.25 -4.23
N GLY A 141 -0.90 4.98 -3.90
CA GLY A 141 -2.22 4.47 -3.50
C GLY A 141 -2.38 4.43 -1.98
N VAL A 142 -3.59 4.69 -1.51
CA VAL A 142 -3.90 4.81 -0.07
C VAL A 142 -5.16 4.03 0.26
N ASP A 143 -5.09 3.17 1.29
CA ASP A 143 -6.31 2.57 1.87
C ASP A 143 -6.85 3.45 2.98
N VAL A 144 -8.16 3.64 3.00
CA VAL A 144 -8.88 4.36 4.06
C VAL A 144 -10.18 3.64 4.41
N ILE A 145 -10.48 3.57 5.70
CA ILE A 145 -11.71 2.99 6.24
C ILE A 145 -12.57 4.12 6.80
N VAL A 146 -13.83 4.18 6.42
CA VAL A 146 -14.82 5.11 6.97
C VAL A 146 -15.82 4.39 7.85
N GLY A 147 -16.27 5.08 8.90
CA GLY A 147 -17.30 4.58 9.80
C GLY A 147 -16.80 3.53 10.78
N PHE A 148 -15.52 3.59 11.17
CA PHE A 148 -15.01 2.80 12.28
C PHE A 148 -15.76 3.20 13.57
N PRO A 149 -16.05 2.27 14.50
CA PRO A 149 -16.72 2.60 15.75
C PRO A 149 -16.01 3.73 16.50
N GLY A 150 -16.77 4.75 16.89
CA GLY A 150 -16.24 5.96 17.53
C GLY A 150 -15.81 7.08 16.61
N GLU A 151 -15.88 6.90 15.26
CA GLU A 151 -15.61 7.97 14.30
C GLU A 151 -16.75 9.01 14.32
N THR A 152 -16.47 10.22 14.78
CA THR A 152 -17.41 11.35 14.73
C THR A 152 -17.41 12.02 13.36
N GLU A 153 -18.25 13.05 13.16
CA GLU A 153 -18.22 13.85 11.94
C GLU A 153 -16.93 14.67 11.85
N GLU A 154 -16.44 15.17 12.98
CA GLU A 154 -15.19 15.92 13.06
C GLU A 154 -13.99 15.02 12.69
N ASP A 155 -13.94 13.78 13.17
CA ASP A 155 -12.90 12.81 12.81
C ASP A 155 -12.91 12.49 11.30
N PHE A 156 -14.11 12.38 10.71
CA PHE A 156 -14.25 12.18 9.28
C PHE A 156 -13.81 13.39 8.48
N GLN A 157 -14.21 14.61 8.88
CA GLN A 157 -13.78 15.85 8.23
C GLN A 157 -12.25 16.03 8.31
N GLU A 158 -11.66 15.73 9.47
CA GLU A 158 -10.21 15.70 9.64
C GLU A 158 -9.55 14.76 8.61
N THR A 159 -10.08 13.52 8.48
CA THR A 159 -9.61 12.54 7.51
C THR A 159 -9.76 13.04 6.07
N TYR A 160 -10.91 13.63 5.71
CA TYR A 160 -11.17 14.15 4.39
C TYR A 160 -10.20 15.28 4.02
N HIS A 161 -10.02 16.26 4.91
CA HIS A 161 -9.11 17.39 4.68
C HIS A 161 -7.66 16.95 4.62
N PHE A 162 -7.26 16.03 5.48
CA PHE A 162 -5.92 15.46 5.45
C PHE A 162 -5.64 14.75 4.12
N LEU A 163 -6.51 13.85 3.67
CA LEU A 163 -6.36 13.17 2.39
C LEU A 163 -6.39 14.14 1.20
N LYS A 164 -7.20 15.20 1.28
CA LYS A 164 -7.27 16.24 0.25
C LYS A 164 -5.94 17.00 0.12
N SER A 165 -5.25 17.29 1.22
CA SER A 165 -3.98 18.03 1.23
C SER A 165 -2.78 17.22 0.74
N LEU A 166 -2.81 15.88 0.86
CA LEU A 166 -1.69 15.02 0.48
C LEU A 166 -1.52 14.91 -1.04
N GLU A 167 -0.29 14.84 -1.51
CA GLU A 167 0.07 14.53 -2.90
C GLU A 167 0.07 13.00 -3.10
N ILE A 168 -1.11 12.45 -3.31
CA ILE A 168 -1.37 11.03 -3.53
C ILE A 168 -2.19 10.85 -4.81
N SER A 169 -2.13 9.65 -5.42
CA SER A 169 -2.70 9.40 -6.73
C SER A 169 -4.13 8.86 -6.69
N TYR A 170 -4.45 8.00 -5.71
CA TYR A 170 -5.79 7.42 -5.58
C TYR A 170 -6.06 6.87 -4.17
N LEU A 171 -7.34 6.63 -3.88
CA LEU A 171 -7.79 6.03 -2.63
C LEU A 171 -8.55 4.73 -2.90
N HIS A 172 -8.26 3.72 -2.14
CA HIS A 172 -9.16 2.59 -1.94
C HIS A 172 -9.99 2.86 -0.68
N VAL A 173 -11.26 3.10 -0.87
CA VAL A 173 -12.18 3.48 0.21
C VAL A 173 -13.01 2.28 0.64
N PHE A 174 -12.85 1.88 1.89
CA PHE A 174 -13.58 0.80 2.53
C PHE A 174 -14.57 1.37 3.55
N THR A 175 -15.78 0.82 3.59
CA THR A 175 -16.68 1.03 4.73
C THR A 175 -16.35 0.01 5.82
N TYR A 176 -16.34 0.45 7.07
CA TYR A 176 -16.20 -0.49 8.18
C TYR A 176 -17.28 -1.57 8.10
N SER A 177 -16.86 -2.80 8.25
CA SER A 177 -17.73 -3.98 8.32
C SER A 177 -17.44 -4.71 9.63
N GLU A 178 -18.48 -4.97 10.37
CA GLU A 178 -18.41 -5.72 11.61
C GLU A 178 -17.86 -7.11 11.34
N ARG A 179 -16.97 -7.56 12.21
CA ARG A 179 -16.41 -8.91 12.20
C ARG A 179 -16.57 -9.50 13.59
N ASP A 180 -17.22 -10.62 13.67
CA ASP A 180 -17.40 -11.34 14.94
C ASP A 180 -16.02 -11.61 15.57
N ASP A 181 -16.01 -11.71 16.90
CA ASP A 181 -14.80 -11.95 17.70
C ASP A 181 -13.69 -10.90 17.54
N THR A 182 -14.03 -9.65 17.20
CA THR A 182 -13.07 -8.53 17.19
C THR A 182 -13.40 -7.53 18.28
N GLU A 183 -12.38 -6.87 18.84
CA GLU A 183 -12.60 -5.80 19.83
C GLU A 183 -13.44 -4.66 19.25
N ALA A 184 -13.28 -4.35 17.96
CA ALA A 184 -14.05 -3.32 17.28
C ALA A 184 -15.56 -3.65 17.23
N ALA A 185 -15.94 -4.92 17.17
CA ALA A 185 -17.34 -5.35 17.19
C ALA A 185 -18.00 -5.16 18.58
N LEU A 186 -17.19 -5.07 19.63
CA LEU A 186 -17.65 -4.83 21.01
C LEU A 186 -17.76 -3.34 21.37
N MET A 187 -17.34 -2.43 20.47
CA MET A 187 -17.39 -0.99 20.70
C MET A 187 -18.83 -0.47 20.54
N SER A 188 -19.24 0.43 21.44
CA SER A 188 -20.63 0.92 21.53
C SER A 188 -20.98 1.99 20.48
N ASN A 189 -20.04 2.81 20.04
CA ASN A 189 -20.31 3.98 19.21
C ASN A 189 -20.28 3.62 17.71
N ILE A 190 -21.23 2.80 17.27
CA ILE A 190 -21.34 2.33 15.89
C ILE A 190 -21.84 3.46 14.99
N VAL A 191 -21.12 3.76 13.92
CA VAL A 191 -21.56 4.72 12.90
C VAL A 191 -22.67 4.10 12.06
N PRO A 192 -23.83 4.76 11.87
CA PRO A 192 -24.94 4.25 11.06
C PRO A 192 -24.51 3.96 9.61
N LYS A 193 -25.08 2.91 9.01
CA LYS A 193 -24.71 2.45 7.67
C LYS A 193 -24.93 3.51 6.58
N ASN A 194 -25.99 4.31 6.69
CA ASN A 194 -26.23 5.43 5.77
C ASN A 194 -25.13 6.49 5.83
N ILE A 195 -24.63 6.81 7.03
CA ILE A 195 -23.50 7.74 7.24
C ILE A 195 -22.20 7.16 6.66
N ARG A 196 -21.91 5.87 6.91
CA ARG A 196 -20.75 5.19 6.29
C ARG A 196 -20.80 5.28 4.77
N ASN A 197 -21.97 5.03 4.17
CA ASN A 197 -22.15 5.11 2.73
C ASN A 197 -21.98 6.54 2.19
N GLN A 198 -22.45 7.56 2.92
CA GLN A 198 -22.24 8.96 2.57
C GLN A 198 -20.74 9.31 2.58
N ARG A 199 -20.04 9.01 3.68
CA ARG A 199 -18.59 9.24 3.83
C ARG A 199 -17.80 8.51 2.75
N SER A 200 -18.16 7.26 2.44
CA SER A 200 -17.54 6.48 1.37
C SER A 200 -17.69 7.14 0.00
N ARG A 201 -18.89 7.65 -0.34
CA ARG A 201 -19.11 8.38 -1.61
C ARG A 201 -18.25 9.63 -1.69
N MET A 202 -18.14 10.40 -0.61
CA MET A 202 -17.32 11.62 -0.56
C MET A 202 -15.83 11.31 -0.83
N LEU A 203 -15.27 10.28 -0.19
CA LEU A 203 -13.87 9.89 -0.41
C LEU A 203 -13.64 9.25 -1.77
N ARG A 204 -14.59 8.51 -2.32
CA ARG A 204 -14.50 7.99 -3.69
C ARG A 204 -14.47 9.13 -4.72
N SER A 205 -15.31 10.15 -4.56
CA SER A 205 -15.26 11.35 -5.40
C SER A 205 -13.92 12.09 -5.26
N LEU A 206 -13.35 12.15 -4.06
CA LEU A 206 -11.99 12.69 -3.86
C LEU A 206 -10.94 11.83 -4.58
N SER A 207 -11.04 10.49 -4.52
CA SER A 207 -10.16 9.58 -5.23
C SER A 207 -10.19 9.80 -6.74
N GLU A 208 -11.37 9.94 -7.34
CA GLU A 208 -11.53 10.23 -8.77
C GLU A 208 -10.84 11.54 -9.18
N LYS A 209 -10.98 12.59 -8.35
CA LYS A 209 -10.31 13.88 -8.59
C LYS A 209 -8.78 13.74 -8.54
N LYS A 210 -8.26 12.99 -7.57
CA LYS A 210 -6.81 12.75 -7.44
C LYS A 210 -6.28 11.88 -8.58
N SER A 211 -6.99 10.82 -8.97
CA SER A 211 -6.61 9.99 -10.11
C SER A 211 -6.58 10.79 -11.41
N ARG A 212 -7.58 11.65 -11.63
CA ARG A 212 -7.59 12.55 -12.80
C ARG A 212 -6.43 13.53 -12.77
N ALA A 213 -6.12 14.12 -11.62
CA ALA A 213 -4.98 15.03 -11.47
C ALA A 213 -3.65 14.31 -11.77
N PHE A 214 -3.48 13.08 -11.26
CA PHE A 214 -2.32 12.25 -11.55
C PHE A 214 -2.21 11.92 -13.04
N TYR A 215 -3.30 11.50 -13.70
CA TYR A 215 -3.28 11.23 -15.15
C TYR A 215 -2.98 12.48 -15.95
N ASN A 216 -3.55 13.62 -15.60
CA ASN A 216 -3.28 14.88 -16.26
C ASN A 216 -1.80 15.30 -16.14
N SER A 217 -1.16 15.02 -15.01
CA SER A 217 0.28 15.29 -14.84
C SER A 217 1.17 14.43 -15.73
N GLN A 218 0.64 13.31 -16.26
CA GLN A 218 1.38 12.44 -17.18
C GLN A 218 1.21 12.82 -18.67
N LEU A 219 0.32 13.77 -18.99
CA LEU A 219 0.12 14.19 -20.36
C LEU A 219 1.41 14.83 -20.95
N ASN A 220 1.63 14.59 -22.23
CA ASN A 220 2.83 15.05 -22.96
C ASN A 220 4.16 14.49 -22.43
N SER A 221 4.12 13.42 -21.64
CA SER A 221 5.31 12.69 -21.18
C SER A 221 5.43 11.32 -21.87
N LYS A 222 6.66 10.85 -22.04
CA LYS A 222 6.92 9.49 -22.52
C LYS A 222 7.05 8.56 -21.32
N ARG A 223 6.39 7.39 -21.38
CA ARG A 223 6.45 6.36 -20.34
C ARG A 223 6.66 4.99 -20.96
N ILE A 224 7.37 4.13 -20.23
CA ILE A 224 7.48 2.71 -20.58
C ILE A 224 6.27 2.02 -20.00
N VAL A 225 5.47 1.36 -20.85
CA VAL A 225 4.25 0.65 -20.48
C VAL A 225 4.45 -0.84 -20.74
N LEU A 226 4.07 -1.66 -19.77
CA LEU A 226 3.94 -3.10 -19.94
C LEU A 226 2.53 -3.41 -20.42
N PHE A 227 2.38 -3.95 -21.61
CA PHE A 227 1.09 -4.40 -22.10
C PHE A 227 0.79 -5.80 -21.57
N GLU A 228 -0.33 -5.95 -20.87
CA GLU A 228 -0.75 -7.21 -20.24
C GLU A 228 -1.65 -8.04 -21.15
N SER A 229 -2.43 -7.38 -22.00
CA SER A 229 -3.36 -8.04 -22.91
C SER A 229 -3.68 -7.19 -24.13
N VAL A 230 -4.26 -7.85 -25.13
CA VAL A 230 -4.81 -7.19 -26.32
C VAL A 230 -6.31 -7.47 -26.34
N SER A 231 -7.13 -6.43 -26.42
CA SER A 231 -8.58 -6.58 -26.57
C SER A 231 -8.96 -7.13 -27.94
N SER A 232 -10.20 -7.60 -28.07
CA SER A 232 -10.78 -8.05 -29.36
C SER A 232 -10.70 -6.99 -30.47
N ASN A 233 -10.59 -5.70 -30.11
CA ASN A 233 -10.48 -4.57 -31.02
C ASN A 233 -9.02 -4.15 -31.28
N GLN A 234 -8.05 -5.00 -30.99
CA GLN A 234 -6.60 -4.73 -31.12
C GLN A 234 -6.12 -3.54 -30.25
N ILE A 235 -6.83 -3.23 -29.17
CA ILE A 235 -6.38 -2.23 -28.20
C ILE A 235 -5.50 -2.92 -27.16
N PHE A 236 -4.28 -2.43 -27.04
CA PHE A 236 -3.36 -2.90 -26.00
C PHE A 236 -3.79 -2.33 -24.64
N LEU A 237 -3.85 -3.19 -23.63
CA LEU A 237 -4.15 -2.85 -22.25
C LEU A 237 -2.91 -3.09 -21.39
N GLY A 238 -2.55 -2.09 -20.54
CA GLY A 238 -1.39 -2.17 -19.66
C GLY A 238 -1.52 -1.24 -18.46
#